data_6e2408604a7ce2b94040c3f8d9679ee9
#
_entry.id   6e2408604a7ce2b94040c3f8d9679ee9
#
_cell.length_a   1.000
_cell.length_b   1.000
_cell.length_c   1.000
_cell.angle_alpha   90.00
_cell.angle_beta   90.00
_cell.angle_gamma   90.00
#
_symmetry.space_group_name_H-M   'P 1'
#
loop_
_entity.id
_entity.type
_entity.pdbx_description
1 polymer ?
#
loop_
_entity_poly.entity_id
_entity_poly.type
_entity_poly.pdbx_seq_one_letter_code
_entity_poly.pdbx_strand_id
1 'polypeptide(L)'
;MLQIQQIKENKAVTIEGLNRKYFKGGEEAVEQILSLDEKRRETQVELDNTLAKSNALAKEIGGLMKGGKKEEAEIAKAETGTLKVRAKELEEMLKLTESELYEILVILPNLPHSSVPAGKTPEDNEVILEHGTIPILPEGSVPHWDLIKKYDIIDFELGNKITGAGFPVYKGKGARIQRALINFFLDEAIAAGYMEIQPPLLINKESGFGTGQLPDKDGQMYHATEDDLFLIPTAEVPITNMYRDVILQESELPIKNAGYTPCFRREAGSWGAHVRGLNRLHQFDKIEIVRIEKPENSYAALEEMSLHVQCLLQKLELPYRVLRLCGGDMSFTSALTYDMETYSAAQGRWLEVSSVSNFETYQANRLKLRMKTDGKSQLLHTLNGSALALPRILATILENNQTAEGIKIPQILVPYCGFEMIG
;
A
#
# COMPACT_ATOMS: atom_id res chain seq x y z
N MET A 1 -8.38 -2.04 -6.51
CA MET A 1 -8.81 -2.36 -7.89
C MET A 1 -9.96 -1.45 -8.27
N LEU A 2 -9.94 -0.90 -9.47
CA LEU A 2 -11.03 -0.04 -9.96
C LEU A 2 -12.35 -0.81 -10.01
N GLN A 3 -13.47 -0.12 -9.79
CA GLN A 3 -14.80 -0.71 -9.90
C GLN A 3 -15.29 -0.61 -11.35
N ILE A 4 -15.80 -1.71 -11.90
CA ILE A 4 -16.32 -1.75 -13.28
C ILE A 4 -17.43 -0.71 -13.48
N GLN A 5 -18.30 -0.54 -12.48
CA GLN A 5 -19.37 0.45 -12.54
C GLN A 5 -18.82 1.88 -12.67
N GLN A 6 -17.78 2.22 -11.93
CA GLN A 6 -17.11 3.52 -12.01
C GLN A 6 -16.46 3.73 -13.38
N ILE A 7 -15.78 2.70 -13.91
CA ILE A 7 -15.21 2.73 -15.27
C ILE A 7 -16.29 3.00 -16.31
N LYS A 8 -17.44 2.33 -16.20
CA LYS A 8 -18.57 2.47 -17.12
C LYS A 8 -19.21 3.86 -17.08
N GLU A 9 -19.43 4.39 -15.88
CA GLU A 9 -20.06 5.69 -15.68
C GLU A 9 -19.15 6.85 -16.08
N ASN A 10 -17.81 6.68 -15.91
CA ASN A 10 -16.82 7.72 -16.10
C ASN A 10 -15.68 7.30 -17.03
N LYS A 11 -16.02 6.68 -18.18
CA LYS A 11 -15.06 6.13 -19.14
C LYS A 11 -13.94 7.12 -19.51
N ALA A 12 -14.31 8.34 -19.91
CA ALA A 12 -13.34 9.36 -20.34
C ALA A 12 -12.39 9.77 -19.20
N VAL A 13 -12.92 9.96 -17.99
CA VAL A 13 -12.13 10.30 -16.79
C VAL A 13 -11.20 9.16 -16.42
N THR A 14 -11.66 7.91 -16.57
CA THR A 14 -10.82 6.73 -16.32
C THR A 14 -9.63 6.67 -17.29
N ILE A 15 -9.88 6.85 -18.59
CA ILE A 15 -8.81 6.87 -19.60
C ILE A 15 -7.82 8.02 -19.34
N GLU A 16 -8.31 9.21 -19.04
CA GLU A 16 -7.47 10.36 -18.69
C GLU A 16 -6.62 10.07 -17.45
N GLY A 17 -7.22 9.52 -16.38
CA GLY A 17 -6.50 9.15 -15.15
C GLY A 17 -5.40 8.11 -15.40
N LEU A 18 -5.67 7.10 -16.23
CA LEU A 18 -4.66 6.10 -16.63
C LEU A 18 -3.53 6.75 -17.42
N ASN A 19 -3.82 7.69 -18.31
CA ASN A 19 -2.82 8.45 -19.07
C ASN A 19 -1.96 9.33 -18.15
N ARG A 20 -2.56 9.96 -17.11
CA ARG A 20 -1.83 10.75 -16.09
C ARG A 20 -0.88 9.88 -15.23
N LYS A 21 -1.19 8.59 -15.09
CA LYS A 21 -0.31 7.56 -14.48
C LYS A 21 0.69 6.96 -15.50
N TYR A 22 0.72 7.44 -16.73
CA TYR A 22 1.54 6.91 -17.82
C TYR A 22 1.33 5.41 -18.08
N PHE A 23 0.14 4.92 -17.77
CA PHE A 23 -0.22 3.52 -18.03
C PHE A 23 -0.42 3.30 -19.54
N LYS A 24 0.38 2.41 -20.13
CA LYS A 24 0.31 2.11 -21.56
C LYS A 24 -0.88 1.20 -21.88
N GLY A 25 -1.61 1.49 -22.95
CA GLY A 25 -2.76 0.69 -23.37
C GLY A 25 -4.00 0.91 -22.50
N GLY A 26 -4.13 2.07 -21.83
CA GLY A 26 -5.23 2.36 -20.92
C GLY A 26 -6.60 2.41 -21.62
N GLU A 27 -6.67 2.97 -22.81
CA GLU A 27 -7.91 3.04 -23.58
C GLU A 27 -8.37 1.65 -24.04
N GLU A 28 -7.46 0.86 -24.61
CA GLU A 28 -7.72 -0.51 -25.04
C GLU A 28 -8.16 -1.39 -23.87
N ALA A 29 -7.53 -1.26 -22.72
CA ALA A 29 -7.90 -2.01 -21.51
C ALA A 29 -9.31 -1.64 -21.02
N VAL A 30 -9.66 -0.35 -21.04
CA VAL A 30 -11.01 0.12 -20.65
C VAL A 30 -12.07 -0.41 -21.61
N GLU A 31 -11.84 -0.35 -22.94
CA GLU A 31 -12.76 -0.90 -23.95
C GLU A 31 -12.96 -2.41 -23.75
N GLN A 32 -11.88 -3.14 -23.53
CA GLN A 32 -11.93 -4.57 -23.32
C GLN A 32 -12.69 -4.94 -22.03
N ILE A 33 -12.51 -4.20 -20.94
CA ILE A 33 -13.26 -4.38 -19.69
C ILE A 33 -14.75 -4.18 -19.92
N LEU A 34 -15.14 -3.13 -20.63
CA LEU A 34 -16.54 -2.83 -20.89
C LEU A 34 -17.21 -3.90 -21.77
N SER A 35 -16.50 -4.37 -22.79
CA SER A 35 -16.97 -5.45 -23.68
C SER A 35 -17.11 -6.78 -22.91
N LEU A 36 -16.12 -7.14 -22.08
CA LEU A 36 -16.19 -8.35 -21.26
C LEU A 36 -17.28 -8.28 -20.19
N ASP A 37 -17.51 -7.12 -19.57
CA ASP A 37 -18.61 -6.95 -18.61
C ASP A 37 -20.00 -7.06 -19.29
N GLU A 38 -20.15 -6.57 -20.52
CA GLU A 38 -21.38 -6.75 -21.29
C GLU A 38 -21.61 -8.24 -21.58
N LYS A 39 -20.61 -8.94 -22.14
CA LYS A 39 -20.67 -10.39 -22.39
C LYS A 39 -20.97 -11.18 -21.12
N ARG A 40 -20.32 -10.85 -20.00
CA ARG A 40 -20.57 -11.47 -18.69
C ARG A 40 -22.02 -11.33 -18.27
N ARG A 41 -22.59 -10.13 -18.39
CA ARG A 41 -24.00 -9.86 -18.02
C ARG A 41 -24.99 -10.59 -18.92
N GLU A 42 -24.75 -10.60 -20.23
CA GLU A 42 -25.59 -11.34 -21.19
C GLU A 42 -25.56 -12.84 -20.89
N THR A 43 -24.34 -13.40 -20.69
CA THR A 43 -24.16 -14.81 -20.35
C THR A 43 -24.86 -15.16 -19.01
N GLN A 44 -24.77 -14.30 -18.00
CA GLN A 44 -25.44 -14.50 -16.72
C GLN A 44 -26.97 -14.52 -16.88
N VAL A 45 -27.54 -13.59 -17.65
CA VAL A 45 -28.98 -13.54 -17.89
C VAL A 45 -29.45 -14.80 -18.66
N GLU A 46 -28.69 -15.24 -19.65
CA GLU A 46 -29.02 -16.48 -20.39
C GLU A 46 -28.95 -17.71 -19.48
N LEU A 47 -27.91 -17.78 -18.61
CA LEU A 47 -27.77 -18.87 -17.64
C LEU A 47 -28.96 -18.91 -16.67
N ASP A 48 -29.33 -17.77 -16.09
CA ASP A 48 -30.43 -17.67 -15.14
C ASP A 48 -31.77 -18.08 -15.78
N ASN A 49 -32.04 -17.64 -17.02
CA ASN A 49 -33.20 -18.04 -17.78
C ASN A 49 -33.21 -19.56 -18.10
N THR A 50 -32.05 -20.10 -18.48
CA THR A 50 -31.90 -21.53 -18.80
C THR A 50 -32.13 -22.39 -17.56
N LEU A 51 -31.59 -22.02 -16.41
CA LEU A 51 -31.81 -22.70 -15.14
C LEU A 51 -33.27 -22.60 -14.67
N ALA A 52 -33.89 -21.41 -14.79
CA ALA A 52 -35.29 -21.21 -14.45
C ALA A 52 -36.22 -22.12 -15.29
N LYS A 53 -35.98 -22.19 -16.60
CA LYS A 53 -36.74 -23.07 -17.52
C LYS A 53 -36.53 -24.55 -17.19
N SER A 54 -35.29 -24.97 -16.95
CA SER A 54 -34.95 -26.34 -16.54
C SER A 54 -35.66 -26.75 -15.25
N ASN A 55 -35.68 -25.84 -14.23
CA ASN A 55 -36.37 -26.08 -12.97
C ASN A 55 -37.90 -26.16 -13.12
N ALA A 56 -38.50 -25.34 -13.99
CA ALA A 56 -39.91 -25.38 -14.28
C ALA A 56 -40.34 -26.71 -14.95
N LEU A 57 -39.59 -27.16 -15.98
CA LEU A 57 -39.81 -28.44 -16.65
C LEU A 57 -39.62 -29.63 -15.70
N ALA A 58 -38.61 -29.57 -14.79
CA ALA A 58 -38.41 -30.62 -13.80
C ALA A 58 -39.62 -30.80 -12.86
N LYS A 59 -40.29 -29.71 -12.49
CA LYS A 59 -41.54 -29.77 -11.70
C LYS A 59 -42.70 -30.33 -12.52
N GLU A 60 -42.82 -29.94 -13.79
CA GLU A 60 -43.86 -30.38 -14.73
C GLU A 60 -43.80 -31.89 -15.00
N ILE A 61 -42.57 -32.47 -15.18
CA ILE A 61 -42.32 -33.90 -15.33
C ILE A 61 -42.95 -34.69 -14.18
N GLY A 62 -42.81 -34.20 -12.94
CA GLY A 62 -43.44 -34.83 -11.79
C GLY A 62 -44.99 -34.89 -11.86
N GLY A 63 -45.61 -33.82 -12.40
CA GLY A 63 -47.03 -33.74 -12.63
C GLY A 63 -47.52 -34.67 -13.77
N LEU A 64 -46.82 -34.64 -14.91
CA LEU A 64 -47.12 -35.48 -16.08
C LEU A 64 -47.02 -36.98 -15.76
N MET A 65 -45.97 -37.37 -14.99
CA MET A 65 -45.82 -38.79 -14.55
C MET A 65 -46.97 -39.23 -13.67
N LYS A 66 -47.41 -38.40 -12.70
CA LYS A 66 -48.56 -38.69 -11.83
C LYS A 66 -49.87 -38.73 -12.62
N GLY A 67 -50.01 -37.95 -13.69
CA GLY A 67 -51.18 -37.91 -14.58
C GLY A 67 -51.20 -38.99 -15.65
N GLY A 68 -50.22 -39.90 -15.71
CA GLY A 68 -50.12 -41.00 -16.66
C GLY A 68 -49.67 -40.57 -18.08
N LYS A 69 -49.25 -39.33 -18.29
CA LYS A 69 -48.83 -38.76 -19.57
C LYS A 69 -47.35 -39.03 -19.87
N LYS A 70 -47.03 -40.32 -20.09
CA LYS A 70 -45.63 -40.76 -20.22
C LYS A 70 -44.89 -40.16 -21.42
N GLU A 71 -45.50 -40.03 -22.58
CA GLU A 71 -44.87 -39.45 -23.78
C GLU A 71 -44.50 -37.97 -23.57
N GLU A 72 -45.42 -37.17 -23.01
CA GLU A 72 -45.17 -35.74 -22.70
C GLU A 72 -44.05 -35.64 -21.65
N ALA A 73 -44.00 -36.52 -20.65
CA ALA A 73 -42.96 -36.57 -19.65
C ALA A 73 -41.57 -36.91 -20.24
N GLU A 74 -41.47 -37.81 -21.21
CA GLU A 74 -40.18 -38.15 -21.87
C GLU A 74 -39.69 -36.96 -22.76
N ILE A 75 -40.57 -36.25 -23.44
CA ILE A 75 -40.22 -35.04 -24.18
C ILE A 75 -39.66 -33.97 -23.22
N ALA A 76 -40.35 -33.72 -22.11
CA ALA A 76 -39.90 -32.75 -21.10
C ALA A 76 -38.55 -33.16 -20.43
N LYS A 77 -38.32 -34.45 -20.24
CA LYS A 77 -37.01 -34.96 -19.77
C LYS A 77 -35.88 -34.71 -20.77
N ALA A 78 -36.12 -34.96 -22.06
CA ALA A 78 -35.14 -34.70 -23.12
C ALA A 78 -34.79 -33.22 -23.19
N GLU A 79 -35.81 -32.31 -23.15
CA GLU A 79 -35.59 -30.86 -23.09
C GLU A 79 -34.83 -30.44 -21.85
N THR A 80 -35.18 -30.97 -20.67
CA THR A 80 -34.44 -30.71 -19.43
C THR A 80 -32.97 -31.15 -19.54
N GLY A 81 -32.72 -32.27 -20.23
CA GLY A 81 -31.35 -32.75 -20.52
C GLY A 81 -30.56 -31.75 -21.36
N THR A 82 -31.16 -31.22 -22.44
CA THR A 82 -30.54 -30.22 -23.32
C THR A 82 -30.26 -28.91 -22.56
N LEU A 83 -31.23 -28.44 -21.76
CA LEU A 83 -31.06 -27.25 -20.95
C LEU A 83 -29.93 -27.38 -19.90
N LYS A 84 -29.75 -28.56 -19.29
CA LYS A 84 -28.64 -28.81 -18.37
C LYS A 84 -27.29 -28.76 -19.08
N VAL A 85 -27.18 -29.30 -20.30
CA VAL A 85 -25.93 -29.18 -21.07
C VAL A 85 -25.64 -27.71 -21.39
N ARG A 86 -26.66 -26.95 -21.84
CA ARG A 86 -26.54 -25.53 -22.13
C ARG A 86 -26.14 -24.72 -20.90
N ALA A 87 -26.72 -24.98 -19.74
CA ALA A 87 -26.39 -24.33 -18.49
C ALA A 87 -24.92 -24.54 -18.13
N LYS A 88 -24.39 -25.75 -18.30
CA LYS A 88 -22.98 -26.05 -18.04
C LYS A 88 -22.05 -25.29 -19.00
N GLU A 89 -22.38 -25.21 -20.29
CA GLU A 89 -21.61 -24.41 -21.26
C GLU A 89 -21.57 -22.93 -20.88
N LEU A 90 -22.72 -22.37 -20.44
CA LEU A 90 -22.82 -20.99 -19.99
C LEU A 90 -22.04 -20.74 -18.70
N GLU A 91 -22.05 -21.67 -17.75
CA GLU A 91 -21.23 -21.60 -16.53
C GLU A 91 -19.73 -21.57 -16.86
N GLU A 92 -19.27 -22.42 -17.79
CA GLU A 92 -17.88 -22.45 -18.24
C GLU A 92 -17.50 -21.14 -18.96
N MET A 93 -18.38 -20.62 -19.82
CA MET A 93 -18.19 -19.34 -20.52
C MET A 93 -18.14 -18.15 -19.53
N LEU A 94 -19.02 -18.14 -18.54
CA LEU A 94 -19.07 -17.12 -17.50
C LEU A 94 -17.76 -17.09 -16.71
N LYS A 95 -17.33 -18.26 -16.25
CA LYS A 95 -16.07 -18.41 -15.50
C LYS A 95 -14.85 -17.93 -16.31
N LEU A 96 -14.79 -18.25 -17.59
CA LEU A 96 -13.71 -17.80 -18.47
C LEU A 96 -13.73 -16.27 -18.63
N THR A 97 -14.92 -15.70 -18.91
CA THR A 97 -15.07 -14.25 -19.07
C THR A 97 -14.75 -13.49 -17.78
N GLU A 98 -15.12 -14.02 -16.61
CA GLU A 98 -14.76 -13.44 -15.30
C GLU A 98 -13.26 -13.50 -15.04
N SER A 99 -12.58 -14.58 -15.43
CA SER A 99 -11.12 -14.68 -15.33
C SER A 99 -10.41 -13.65 -16.21
N GLU A 100 -10.80 -13.53 -17.49
CA GLU A 100 -10.25 -12.55 -18.42
C GLU A 100 -10.45 -11.11 -17.91
N LEU A 101 -11.66 -10.82 -17.42
CA LEU A 101 -11.99 -9.51 -16.84
C LEU A 101 -11.14 -9.19 -15.61
N TYR A 102 -10.96 -10.17 -14.73
CA TYR A 102 -10.12 -10.03 -13.53
C TYR A 102 -8.65 -9.77 -13.88
N GLU A 103 -8.08 -10.49 -14.84
CA GLU A 103 -6.69 -10.33 -15.27
C GLU A 103 -6.41 -8.90 -15.76
N ILE A 104 -7.36 -8.29 -16.50
CA ILE A 104 -7.21 -6.91 -16.96
C ILE A 104 -7.37 -5.92 -15.81
N LEU A 105 -8.37 -6.11 -14.95
CA LEU A 105 -8.63 -5.20 -13.82
C LEU A 105 -7.47 -5.15 -12.82
N VAL A 106 -6.79 -6.28 -12.60
CA VAL A 106 -5.67 -6.38 -11.64
C VAL A 106 -4.46 -5.55 -12.06
N ILE A 107 -4.23 -5.40 -13.35
CA ILE A 107 -3.08 -4.65 -13.87
C ILE A 107 -3.33 -3.15 -14.03
N LEU A 108 -4.57 -2.68 -13.88
CA LEU A 108 -4.86 -1.24 -13.92
C LEU A 108 -4.45 -0.56 -12.62
N PRO A 109 -3.70 0.56 -12.68
CA PRO A 109 -3.42 1.37 -11.49
C PRO A 109 -4.67 2.08 -11.00
N ASN A 110 -4.59 2.62 -9.78
CA ASN A 110 -5.59 3.56 -9.28
C ASN A 110 -5.52 4.88 -10.06
N LEU A 111 -6.63 5.61 -10.09
CA LEU A 111 -6.70 6.91 -10.78
C LEU A 111 -6.16 8.02 -9.86
N PRO A 112 -5.38 8.98 -10.40
CA PRO A 112 -4.90 10.11 -9.62
C PRO A 112 -6.05 11.10 -9.34
N HIS A 113 -6.07 11.63 -8.12
CA HIS A 113 -6.97 12.73 -7.74
C HIS A 113 -6.74 13.96 -8.63
N SER A 114 -7.74 14.82 -8.78
CA SER A 114 -7.69 16.01 -9.64
C SER A 114 -6.55 16.97 -9.27
N SER A 115 -6.16 17.03 -8.00
CA SER A 115 -5.08 17.90 -7.50
C SER A 115 -3.66 17.38 -7.78
N VAL A 116 -3.50 16.14 -8.26
CA VAL A 116 -2.18 15.59 -8.59
C VAL A 116 -1.57 16.36 -9.76
N PRO A 117 -0.32 16.88 -9.65
CA PRO A 117 0.32 17.59 -10.73
C PRO A 117 0.61 16.68 -11.92
N ALA A 118 0.65 17.28 -13.11
CA ALA A 118 1.14 16.58 -14.30
C ALA A 118 2.65 16.42 -14.17
N GLY A 119 3.16 15.24 -14.52
CA GLY A 119 4.59 14.94 -14.44
C GLY A 119 4.85 13.44 -14.55
N LYS A 120 6.06 13.09 -14.98
CA LYS A 120 6.45 11.72 -15.25
C LYS A 120 7.51 11.20 -14.28
N THR A 121 8.33 12.09 -13.74
CA THR A 121 9.52 11.74 -12.95
C THR A 121 9.52 12.51 -11.62
N PRO A 122 10.33 12.12 -10.62
CA PRO A 122 10.40 12.81 -9.32
C PRO A 122 10.72 14.31 -9.41
N GLU A 123 11.38 14.75 -10.48
CA GLU A 123 11.69 16.17 -10.71
C GLU A 123 10.43 17.01 -11.01
N ASP A 124 9.35 16.37 -11.41
CA ASP A 124 8.07 17.02 -11.71
C ASP A 124 7.15 17.10 -10.45
N ASN A 125 7.61 16.61 -9.30
CA ASN A 125 6.87 16.70 -8.05
C ASN A 125 6.79 18.15 -7.57
N GLU A 126 5.65 18.51 -7.00
CA GLU A 126 5.41 19.87 -6.51
C GLU A 126 5.83 20.01 -5.04
N VAL A 127 6.76 20.93 -4.75
CA VAL A 127 7.08 21.32 -3.38
C VAL A 127 5.96 22.19 -2.85
N ILE A 128 5.19 21.71 -1.88
CA ILE A 128 4.06 22.43 -1.31
C ILE A 128 4.39 23.14 0.01
N LEU A 129 5.47 22.70 0.68
CA LEU A 129 5.94 23.30 1.92
C LEU A 129 7.43 23.03 2.10
N GLU A 130 8.15 24.03 2.68
CA GLU A 130 9.48 23.87 3.24
C GLU A 130 9.50 24.41 4.67
N HIS A 131 10.21 23.73 5.58
CA HIS A 131 10.29 24.09 6.99
C HIS A 131 11.69 23.82 7.58
N GLY A 132 12.09 24.69 8.52
CA GLY A 132 13.36 24.61 9.23
C GLY A 132 14.51 25.24 8.48
N THR A 133 15.65 25.29 9.15
CA THR A 133 16.90 25.86 8.60
C THR A 133 17.91 24.76 8.38
N ILE A 134 18.49 24.69 7.19
CA ILE A 134 19.56 23.77 6.87
C ILE A 134 20.78 24.12 7.74
N PRO A 135 21.31 23.20 8.56
CA PRO A 135 22.41 23.47 9.45
C PRO A 135 23.71 23.70 8.67
N ILE A 136 24.50 24.65 9.14
CA ILE A 136 25.89 24.84 8.69
C ILE A 136 26.75 23.89 9.52
N LEU A 137 27.33 22.90 8.88
CA LEU A 137 28.14 21.90 9.54
C LEU A 137 29.54 22.44 9.87
N PRO A 138 30.16 22.00 11.00
CA PRO A 138 31.56 22.27 11.30
C PRO A 138 32.52 21.81 10.19
N GLU A 139 33.68 22.44 10.08
CA GLU A 139 34.75 22.00 9.19
C GLU A 139 35.16 20.54 9.50
N GLY A 140 35.31 19.72 8.47
CA GLY A 140 35.64 18.30 8.62
C GLY A 140 34.43 17.38 8.89
N SER A 141 33.22 17.90 8.85
CA SER A 141 32.01 17.06 8.91
C SER A 141 31.93 16.10 7.73
N VAL A 142 31.44 14.88 8.02
CA VAL A 142 31.41 13.76 7.07
C VAL A 142 30.02 13.12 7.01
N PRO A 143 29.67 12.41 5.93
CA PRO A 143 28.41 11.69 5.84
C PRO A 143 28.28 10.55 6.85
N HIS A 144 27.04 10.11 7.10
CA HIS A 144 26.73 9.10 8.12
C HIS A 144 27.52 7.79 7.98
N TRP A 145 27.84 7.33 6.78
CA TRP A 145 28.62 6.10 6.59
C TRP A 145 30.06 6.18 7.12
N ASP A 146 30.64 7.37 7.25
CA ASP A 146 31.93 7.59 7.88
C ASP A 146 31.76 7.77 9.40
N LEU A 147 30.68 8.43 9.84
CA LEU A 147 30.36 8.60 11.28
C LEU A 147 30.06 7.28 11.97
N ILE A 148 29.24 6.40 11.36
CA ILE A 148 28.90 5.09 11.94
C ILE A 148 30.13 4.21 12.10
N LYS A 149 31.11 4.33 11.20
CA LYS A 149 32.39 3.64 11.30
C LYS A 149 33.29 4.28 12.36
N LYS A 150 33.40 5.62 12.40
CA LYS A 150 34.19 6.36 13.38
C LYS A 150 33.76 6.05 14.81
N TYR A 151 32.47 5.98 15.09
CA TYR A 151 31.91 5.74 16.42
C TYR A 151 31.53 4.28 16.69
N ASP A 152 31.78 3.39 15.75
CA ASP A 152 31.50 1.95 15.83
C ASP A 152 30.03 1.62 16.24
N ILE A 153 29.07 2.37 15.72
CA ILE A 153 27.67 2.27 16.13
C ILE A 153 26.79 1.47 15.16
N ILE A 154 27.21 1.34 13.89
CA ILE A 154 26.52 0.51 12.88
C ILE A 154 27.59 -0.12 11.99
N ASP A 155 27.45 -1.43 11.75
CA ASP A 155 28.47 -2.22 11.06
C ASP A 155 27.86 -2.97 9.85
N PHE A 156 28.23 -2.54 8.66
CA PHE A 156 27.81 -3.16 7.41
C PHE A 156 28.66 -4.38 7.03
N GLU A 157 29.91 -4.46 7.50
CA GLU A 157 30.80 -5.60 7.22
C GLU A 157 30.32 -6.85 7.98
N LEU A 158 29.91 -6.68 9.25
CA LEU A 158 29.28 -7.75 10.02
C LEU A 158 27.94 -8.17 9.39
N GLY A 159 27.11 -7.23 8.96
CA GLY A 159 25.86 -7.51 8.27
C GLY A 159 26.08 -8.30 6.99
N ASN A 160 27.06 -7.90 6.19
CA ASN A 160 27.44 -8.61 4.97
C ASN A 160 27.93 -10.04 5.26
N LYS A 161 28.66 -10.24 6.35
CA LYS A 161 29.11 -11.58 6.80
C LYS A 161 27.95 -12.49 7.21
N ILE A 162 26.89 -11.93 7.83
CA ILE A 162 25.76 -12.70 8.37
C ILE A 162 24.74 -13.02 7.26
N THR A 163 24.44 -12.04 6.39
CA THR A 163 23.33 -12.14 5.46
C THR A 163 23.73 -11.74 4.02
N GLY A 164 24.36 -10.57 3.87
CA GLY A 164 24.71 -9.98 2.58
C GLY A 164 24.69 -8.45 2.63
N ALA A 165 24.98 -7.80 1.51
CA ALA A 165 24.95 -6.35 1.40
C ALA A 165 23.55 -5.79 1.70
N GLY A 166 23.50 -4.59 2.29
CA GLY A 166 22.23 -3.93 2.62
C GLY A 166 21.55 -4.37 3.92
N PHE A 167 22.23 -5.18 4.74
CA PHE A 167 21.76 -5.60 6.07
C PHE A 167 22.74 -5.08 7.15
N PRO A 168 22.47 -3.93 7.80
CA PRO A 168 23.33 -3.38 8.83
C PRO A 168 23.18 -4.09 10.18
N VAL A 169 24.27 -4.13 10.96
CA VAL A 169 24.25 -4.52 12.38
C VAL A 169 24.37 -3.26 13.24
N TYR A 170 23.34 -2.94 13.99
CA TYR A 170 23.36 -1.83 14.96
C TYR A 170 24.04 -2.27 16.26
N LYS A 171 24.96 -1.43 16.80
CA LYS A 171 25.75 -1.75 17.98
C LYS A 171 25.72 -0.62 19.02
N GLY A 172 25.79 -0.94 20.30
CA GLY A 172 25.94 0.02 21.39
C GLY A 172 24.96 1.19 21.33
N LYS A 173 25.52 2.44 21.25
CA LYS A 173 24.70 3.66 21.12
C LYS A 173 23.86 3.68 19.84
N GLY A 174 24.32 3.05 18.75
CA GLY A 174 23.54 2.92 17.50
C GLY A 174 22.27 2.07 17.67
N ALA A 175 22.38 0.92 18.33
CA ALA A 175 21.21 0.10 18.65
C ALA A 175 20.27 0.81 19.64
N ARG A 176 20.83 1.59 20.56
CA ARG A 176 20.06 2.33 21.55
C ARG A 176 19.24 3.46 20.90
N ILE A 177 19.83 4.26 19.98
CA ILE A 177 19.11 5.34 19.29
C ILE A 177 18.06 4.78 18.33
N GLN A 178 18.33 3.64 17.66
CA GLN A 178 17.35 2.95 16.83
C GLN A 178 16.09 2.62 17.65
N ARG A 179 16.24 1.98 18.80
CA ARG A 179 15.13 1.66 19.70
C ARG A 179 14.46 2.91 20.27
N ALA A 180 15.23 3.97 20.57
CA ALA A 180 14.71 5.25 21.03
C ALA A 180 13.77 5.89 20.01
N LEU A 181 14.14 5.89 18.73
CA LEU A 181 13.30 6.36 17.63
C LEU A 181 12.01 5.54 17.50
N ILE A 182 12.09 4.21 17.62
CA ILE A 182 10.91 3.33 17.59
C ILE A 182 9.93 3.73 18.69
N ASN A 183 10.39 3.80 19.94
CA ASN A 183 9.53 4.12 21.07
C ASN A 183 8.96 5.54 20.95
N PHE A 184 9.76 6.52 20.58
CA PHE A 184 9.33 7.90 20.41
C PHE A 184 8.20 8.01 19.36
N PHE A 185 8.37 7.40 18.19
CA PHE A 185 7.36 7.47 17.13
C PHE A 185 6.06 6.72 17.48
N LEU A 186 6.16 5.59 18.19
CA LEU A 186 4.98 4.88 18.67
C LEU A 186 4.22 5.69 19.73
N ASP A 187 4.94 6.26 20.71
CA ASP A 187 4.31 7.10 21.75
C ASP A 187 3.59 8.31 21.15
N GLU A 188 4.19 8.95 20.14
CA GLU A 188 3.57 10.06 19.41
C GLU A 188 2.35 9.63 18.60
N ALA A 189 2.38 8.45 17.99
CA ALA A 189 1.23 7.91 17.27
C ALA A 189 0.08 7.57 18.25
N ILE A 190 0.38 6.95 19.39
CA ILE A 190 -0.61 6.68 20.44
C ILE A 190 -1.22 7.99 20.97
N ALA A 191 -0.39 9.01 21.23
CA ALA A 191 -0.86 10.33 21.66
C ALA A 191 -1.75 11.01 20.61
N ALA A 192 -1.57 10.71 19.31
CA ALA A 192 -2.42 11.17 18.22
C ALA A 192 -3.70 10.32 18.03
N GLY A 193 -3.94 9.35 18.91
CA GLY A 193 -5.16 8.52 18.93
C GLY A 193 -5.09 7.30 18.00
N TYR A 194 -3.89 6.86 17.60
CA TYR A 194 -3.72 5.59 16.91
C TYR A 194 -3.65 4.44 17.92
N MET A 195 -4.25 3.30 17.56
CA MET A 195 -4.11 2.06 18.31
C MET A 195 -2.85 1.35 17.84
N GLU A 196 -1.97 1.02 18.78
CA GLU A 196 -0.75 0.25 18.47
C GLU A 196 -1.09 -1.19 18.10
N ILE A 197 -0.51 -1.66 17.00
CA ILE A 197 -0.68 -3.01 16.47
C ILE A 197 0.69 -3.64 16.23
N GLN A 198 0.89 -4.85 16.72
CA GLN A 198 2.05 -5.68 16.40
C GLN A 198 1.64 -6.83 15.48
N PRO A 199 1.73 -6.68 14.15
CA PRO A 199 1.28 -7.67 13.20
C PRO A 199 2.34 -8.74 12.93
N PRO A 200 1.95 -9.89 12.31
CA PRO A 200 2.89 -10.85 11.73
C PRO A 200 3.79 -10.23 10.66
N LEU A 201 5.02 -10.73 10.53
CA LEU A 201 5.99 -10.29 9.52
C LEU A 201 5.92 -11.11 8.22
N LEU A 202 5.21 -12.23 8.25
CA LEU A 202 4.93 -13.07 7.09
C LEU A 202 3.46 -12.94 6.72
N ILE A 203 3.20 -12.85 5.42
CA ILE A 203 1.84 -12.71 4.87
C ILE A 203 1.59 -13.73 3.77
N ASN A 204 0.32 -14.09 3.58
CA ASN A 204 -0.14 -14.89 2.45
C ASN A 204 -0.35 -14.05 1.17
N LYS A 205 -0.60 -14.73 0.05
CA LYS A 205 -0.85 -14.08 -1.26
C LYS A 205 -2.02 -13.13 -1.23
N GLU A 206 -3.11 -13.50 -0.56
CA GLU A 206 -4.32 -12.70 -0.47
C GLU A 206 -4.05 -11.37 0.25
N SER A 207 -3.18 -11.37 1.26
CA SER A 207 -2.78 -10.14 1.94
C SER A 207 -1.92 -9.24 1.05
N GLY A 208 -0.95 -9.82 0.34
CA GLY A 208 -0.15 -9.07 -0.64
C GLY A 208 -1.00 -8.50 -1.80
N PHE A 209 -2.03 -9.24 -2.23
CA PHE A 209 -2.98 -8.76 -3.23
C PHE A 209 -3.87 -7.64 -2.70
N GLY A 210 -4.35 -7.74 -1.47
CA GLY A 210 -5.29 -6.80 -0.86
C GLY A 210 -4.81 -5.35 -0.88
N THR A 211 -3.54 -5.12 -0.59
CA THR A 211 -2.90 -3.80 -0.58
C THR A 211 -2.14 -3.46 -1.86
N GLY A 212 -1.98 -4.43 -2.79
CA GLY A 212 -1.44 -4.18 -4.13
C GLY A 212 0.05 -4.46 -4.31
N GLN A 213 0.72 -5.10 -3.35
CA GLN A 213 2.09 -5.58 -3.50
C GLN A 213 2.18 -6.79 -4.45
N LEU A 214 1.11 -7.56 -4.55
CA LEU A 214 0.99 -8.64 -5.52
C LEU A 214 -0.05 -8.29 -6.60
N PRO A 215 0.21 -8.70 -7.87
CA PRO A 215 1.40 -9.40 -8.37
C PRO A 215 2.66 -8.51 -8.31
N ASP A 216 3.77 -9.08 -7.81
CA ASP A 216 5.06 -8.38 -7.67
C ASP A 216 5.77 -8.30 -9.03
N LYS A 217 5.49 -7.24 -9.79
CA LYS A 217 6.05 -7.03 -11.13
C LYS A 217 7.54 -6.66 -11.10
N ASP A 218 7.98 -6.05 -10.01
CA ASP A 218 9.33 -5.50 -9.87
C ASP A 218 10.27 -6.43 -9.08
N GLY A 219 9.76 -7.57 -8.60
CA GLY A 219 10.54 -8.56 -7.85
C GLY A 219 11.05 -8.04 -6.51
N GLN A 220 10.27 -7.19 -5.83
CA GLN A 220 10.69 -6.52 -4.59
C GLN A 220 10.46 -7.35 -3.33
N MET A 221 9.57 -8.34 -3.37
CA MET A 221 9.24 -9.12 -2.18
C MET A 221 10.14 -10.33 -1.98
N TYR A 222 10.56 -10.56 -0.73
CA TYR A 222 11.15 -11.83 -0.33
C TYR A 222 10.06 -12.87 -0.16
N HIS A 223 10.27 -14.07 -0.74
CA HIS A 223 9.32 -15.18 -0.73
C HIS A 223 9.91 -16.41 -0.05
N ALA A 224 9.25 -16.88 1.01
CA ALA A 224 9.51 -18.15 1.65
C ALA A 224 8.75 -19.24 0.85
N THR A 225 9.43 -19.86 -0.10
CA THR A 225 8.82 -20.69 -1.15
C THR A 225 8.20 -21.99 -0.64
N GLU A 226 8.75 -22.58 0.41
CA GLU A 226 8.22 -23.84 0.99
C GLU A 226 6.85 -23.64 1.66
N ASP A 227 6.66 -22.51 2.32
CA ASP A 227 5.43 -22.17 3.04
C ASP A 227 4.47 -21.31 2.20
N ASP A 228 4.91 -20.86 1.03
CA ASP A 228 4.20 -19.91 0.15
C ASP A 228 3.80 -18.61 0.87
N LEU A 229 4.70 -18.08 1.70
CA LEU A 229 4.55 -16.86 2.48
C LEU A 229 5.55 -15.80 2.02
N PHE A 230 5.21 -14.52 2.19
CA PHE A 230 6.05 -13.39 1.83
C PHE A 230 6.44 -12.58 3.06
N LEU A 231 7.72 -12.14 3.13
CA LEU A 231 8.13 -11.17 4.13
C LEU A 231 7.53 -9.79 3.77
N ILE A 232 7.03 -9.08 4.76
CA ILE A 232 6.36 -7.79 4.56
C ILE A 232 7.34 -6.70 4.10
N PRO A 233 7.01 -5.92 3.07
CA PRO A 233 7.79 -4.72 2.68
C PRO A 233 7.41 -3.49 3.50
N THR A 234 6.31 -3.55 4.26
CA THR A 234 5.72 -2.48 5.08
C THR A 234 4.65 -3.07 6.00
N ALA A 235 4.47 -2.50 7.18
CA ALA A 235 3.38 -2.86 8.10
C ALA A 235 1.98 -2.53 7.55
N GLU A 236 1.89 -1.66 6.54
CA GLU A 236 0.63 -1.41 5.81
C GLU A 236 -0.07 -2.72 5.44
N VAL A 237 0.68 -3.69 4.89
CA VAL A 237 0.09 -4.91 4.37
C VAL A 237 -0.64 -5.70 5.44
N PRO A 238 -0.02 -6.16 6.54
CA PRO A 238 -0.73 -6.92 7.54
C PRO A 238 -1.78 -6.10 8.29
N ILE A 239 -1.52 -4.82 8.60
CA ILE A 239 -2.46 -3.98 9.35
C ILE A 239 -3.73 -3.71 8.55
N THR A 240 -3.62 -3.34 7.27
CA THR A 240 -4.79 -3.10 6.41
C THR A 240 -5.57 -4.40 6.16
N ASN A 241 -4.88 -5.55 6.04
CA ASN A 241 -5.51 -6.85 5.83
C ASN A 241 -6.24 -7.41 7.06
N MET A 242 -6.08 -6.85 8.25
CA MET A 242 -6.94 -7.16 9.41
C MET A 242 -8.43 -6.89 9.09
N TYR A 243 -8.69 -6.03 8.14
CA TYR A 243 -10.03 -5.63 7.71
C TYR A 243 -10.45 -6.25 6.37
N ARG A 244 -9.75 -7.27 5.90
CA ARG A 244 -10.13 -8.01 4.68
C ARG A 244 -11.41 -8.82 4.93
N ASP A 245 -12.35 -8.77 3.97
CA ASP A 245 -13.68 -9.39 4.03
C ASP A 245 -14.55 -8.91 5.21
N VAL A 246 -14.30 -7.67 5.71
CA VAL A 246 -15.03 -7.08 6.84
C VAL A 246 -16.08 -6.08 6.36
N ILE A 247 -17.23 -6.09 7.02
CA ILE A 247 -18.28 -5.06 6.89
C ILE A 247 -18.37 -4.33 8.23
N LEU A 248 -17.89 -3.08 8.27
CA LEU A 248 -17.91 -2.24 9.44
C LEU A 248 -19.25 -1.54 9.62
N GLN A 249 -19.60 -1.21 10.88
CA GLN A 249 -20.66 -0.27 11.17
C GLN A 249 -20.10 1.16 11.09
N GLU A 250 -20.95 2.11 10.77
CA GLU A 250 -20.55 3.52 10.69
C GLU A 250 -19.92 4.05 11.99
N SER A 251 -20.40 3.58 13.15
CA SER A 251 -19.90 3.95 14.48
C SER A 251 -18.50 3.44 14.80
N GLU A 252 -17.95 2.50 14.01
CA GLU A 252 -16.59 1.98 14.17
C GLU A 252 -15.53 2.85 13.48
N LEU A 253 -15.98 3.84 12.69
CA LEU A 253 -15.09 4.74 11.95
C LEU A 253 -14.88 6.09 12.67
N PRO A 254 -13.72 6.72 12.52
CA PRO A 254 -12.55 6.26 11.77
C PRO A 254 -11.74 5.17 12.51
N ILE A 255 -11.12 4.26 11.77
CA ILE A 255 -10.11 3.37 12.32
C ILE A 255 -8.73 4.01 12.15
N LYS A 256 -7.94 4.03 13.23
CA LYS A 256 -6.58 4.54 13.26
C LYS A 256 -5.66 3.50 13.91
N ASN A 257 -4.75 2.92 13.15
CA ASN A 257 -3.79 1.93 13.63
C ASN A 257 -2.35 2.40 13.37
N ALA A 258 -1.45 2.12 14.29
CA ALA A 258 -0.01 2.33 14.13
C ALA A 258 0.74 1.03 14.45
N GLY A 259 1.78 0.71 13.69
CA GLY A 259 2.58 -0.47 13.98
C GLY A 259 4.04 -0.29 13.64
N TYR A 260 4.91 -0.78 14.53
CA TYR A 260 6.32 -0.95 14.28
C TYR A 260 6.57 -2.32 13.67
N THR A 261 7.31 -2.35 12.56
CA THR A 261 7.85 -3.60 12.00
C THR A 261 9.21 -3.39 11.36
N PRO A 262 10.10 -4.41 11.37
CA PRO A 262 11.08 -4.55 10.30
C PRO A 262 10.35 -4.75 8.97
N CYS A 263 10.92 -4.16 7.92
CA CYS A 263 10.43 -4.21 6.55
C CYS A 263 11.50 -4.82 5.67
N PHE A 264 11.08 -5.62 4.69
CA PHE A 264 12.01 -6.38 3.84
C PHE A 264 11.76 -6.07 2.37
N ARG A 265 12.78 -5.54 1.68
CA ARG A 265 12.71 -5.21 0.25
C ARG A 265 13.94 -5.75 -0.46
N ARG A 266 13.74 -6.39 -1.60
CA ARG A 266 14.87 -6.92 -2.39
C ARG A 266 15.70 -5.83 -3.05
N GLU A 267 15.17 -4.62 -3.15
CA GLU A 267 15.81 -3.45 -3.74
C GLU A 267 16.40 -3.74 -5.14
N ALA A 268 15.69 -4.58 -5.90
CA ALA A 268 16.12 -5.03 -7.22
C ALA A 268 16.37 -3.84 -8.15
N GLY A 269 17.53 -3.81 -8.80
CA GLY A 269 17.89 -2.76 -9.75
C GLY A 269 18.45 -1.46 -9.15
N SER A 270 18.69 -1.40 -7.82
CA SER A 270 19.21 -0.20 -7.14
C SER A 270 20.73 -0.23 -7.05
N TRP A 271 21.42 0.69 -7.74
CA TRP A 271 22.87 0.76 -7.81
C TRP A 271 23.35 2.21 -7.70
N GLY A 272 24.56 2.42 -7.13
CA GLY A 272 25.25 3.71 -7.19
C GLY A 272 25.49 4.36 -5.84
N ALA A 273 26.14 5.54 -5.85
CA ALA A 273 26.55 6.27 -4.63
C ALA A 273 25.35 6.70 -3.75
N HIS A 274 24.17 6.92 -4.35
CA HIS A 274 22.96 7.34 -3.66
C HIS A 274 22.34 6.27 -2.74
N VAL A 275 22.74 5.00 -2.89
CA VAL A 275 22.26 3.88 -2.04
C VAL A 275 23.21 3.60 -0.85
N ARG A 276 24.33 4.32 -0.71
CA ARG A 276 25.37 4.05 0.29
C ARG A 276 24.85 4.22 1.72
N GLY A 277 25.34 3.36 2.63
CA GLY A 277 25.03 3.42 4.06
C GLY A 277 23.57 3.16 4.36
N LEU A 278 22.94 4.02 5.16
CA LEU A 278 21.53 3.92 5.57
C LEU A 278 20.52 4.42 4.52
N ASN A 279 20.99 4.91 3.37
CA ASN A 279 20.09 5.49 2.37
C ASN A 279 19.16 4.45 1.74
N ARG A 280 19.61 3.19 1.62
CA ARG A 280 18.82 2.10 1.03
C ARG A 280 19.23 0.74 1.59
N LEU A 281 18.30 0.01 2.17
CA LEU A 281 18.52 -1.22 2.90
C LEU A 281 17.53 -2.30 2.45
N HIS A 282 17.99 -3.56 2.50
CA HIS A 282 17.14 -4.73 2.28
C HIS A 282 16.26 -5.06 3.48
N GLN A 283 16.73 -4.72 4.69
CA GLN A 283 15.97 -4.79 5.94
C GLN A 283 16.11 -3.46 6.69
N PHE A 284 14.98 -2.89 7.09
CA PHE A 284 14.92 -1.63 7.82
C PHE A 284 13.69 -1.55 8.71
N ASP A 285 13.76 -0.73 9.74
CA ASP A 285 12.68 -0.51 10.68
C ASP A 285 11.81 0.69 10.26
N LYS A 286 10.50 0.54 10.42
CA LYS A 286 9.52 1.56 10.08
C LYS A 286 8.32 1.54 11.02
N ILE A 287 7.86 2.71 11.42
CA ILE A 287 6.53 2.87 12.00
C ILE A 287 5.59 3.23 10.87
N GLU A 288 4.49 2.52 10.79
CA GLU A 288 3.44 2.74 9.80
C GLU A 288 2.15 3.13 10.50
N ILE A 289 1.48 4.15 9.99
CA ILE A 289 0.13 4.54 10.40
C ILE A 289 -0.85 4.19 9.28
N VAL A 290 -1.96 3.58 9.64
CA VAL A 290 -3.02 3.16 8.71
C VAL A 290 -4.35 3.73 9.19
N ARG A 291 -5.11 4.31 8.25
CA ARG A 291 -6.48 4.76 8.53
C ARG A 291 -7.48 4.10 7.58
N ILE A 292 -8.68 3.85 8.11
CA ILE A 292 -9.85 3.47 7.32
C ILE A 292 -10.91 4.53 7.59
N GLU A 293 -11.37 5.15 6.51
CA GLU A 293 -12.21 6.34 6.56
C GLU A 293 -13.44 6.20 5.65
N LYS A 294 -14.45 7.00 5.96
CA LYS A 294 -15.52 7.28 5.01
C LYS A 294 -14.96 8.07 3.82
N PRO A 295 -15.47 7.84 2.60
CA PRO A 295 -14.99 8.56 1.42
C PRO A 295 -14.96 10.09 1.56
N GLU A 296 -15.99 10.68 2.16
CA GLU A 296 -16.13 12.11 2.37
C GLU A 296 -15.10 12.72 3.32
N ASN A 297 -14.50 11.93 4.21
CA ASN A 297 -13.54 12.40 5.23
C ASN A 297 -12.09 12.09 4.85
N SER A 298 -11.85 11.25 3.84
CA SER A 298 -10.53 10.65 3.61
C SER A 298 -9.45 11.66 3.23
N TYR A 299 -9.78 12.74 2.53
CA TYR A 299 -8.80 13.77 2.17
C TYR A 299 -8.46 14.66 3.37
N ALA A 300 -9.40 14.99 4.23
CA ALA A 300 -9.10 15.64 5.51
C ALA A 300 -8.23 14.74 6.40
N ALA A 301 -8.48 13.43 6.40
CA ALA A 301 -7.67 12.45 7.09
C ALA A 301 -6.24 12.36 6.53
N LEU A 302 -6.05 12.50 5.22
CA LEU A 302 -4.73 12.56 4.59
C LEU A 302 -3.93 13.77 5.07
N GLU A 303 -4.57 14.95 5.14
CA GLU A 303 -3.93 16.15 5.67
C GLU A 303 -3.55 16.00 7.15
N GLU A 304 -4.43 15.42 7.99
CA GLU A 304 -4.11 15.13 9.40
C GLU A 304 -2.91 14.19 9.52
N MET A 305 -2.83 13.14 8.70
CA MET A 305 -1.70 12.21 8.69
C MET A 305 -0.40 12.91 8.26
N SER A 306 -0.46 13.74 7.21
CA SER A 306 0.67 14.56 6.76
C SER A 306 1.16 15.50 7.87
N LEU A 307 0.24 16.20 8.55
CA LEU A 307 0.58 17.08 9.67
C LEU A 307 1.20 16.33 10.85
N HIS A 308 0.71 15.11 11.15
CA HIS A 308 1.31 14.29 12.20
C HIS A 308 2.77 13.97 11.88
N VAL A 309 3.08 13.55 10.66
CA VAL A 309 4.47 13.26 10.24
C VAL A 309 5.34 14.51 10.27
N GLN A 310 4.84 15.65 9.80
CA GLN A 310 5.53 16.94 9.89
C GLN A 310 5.85 17.31 11.35
N CYS A 311 4.94 17.08 12.27
CA CYS A 311 5.13 17.30 13.69
C CYS A 311 6.29 16.47 14.27
N LEU A 312 6.43 15.21 13.83
CA LEU A 312 7.56 14.34 14.23
C LEU A 312 8.90 14.94 13.75
N LEU A 313 8.97 15.42 12.51
CA LEU A 313 10.17 16.05 11.96
C LEU A 313 10.53 17.35 12.69
N GLN A 314 9.51 18.16 13.04
CA GLN A 314 9.70 19.39 13.83
C GLN A 314 10.22 19.10 15.24
N LYS A 315 9.67 18.07 15.94
CA LYS A 315 10.15 17.64 17.26
C LYS A 315 11.58 17.11 17.23
N LEU A 316 12.02 16.56 16.09
CA LEU A 316 13.41 16.14 15.86
C LEU A 316 14.30 17.31 15.40
N GLU A 317 13.77 18.51 15.24
CA GLU A 317 14.47 19.72 14.76
C GLU A 317 15.13 19.52 13.38
N LEU A 318 14.54 18.68 12.53
CA LEU A 318 15.06 18.39 11.19
C LEU A 318 14.45 19.35 10.16
N PRO A 319 15.26 19.96 9.28
CA PRO A 319 14.71 20.70 8.12
C PRO A 319 14.06 19.72 7.15
N TYR A 320 12.85 20.03 6.71
CA TYR A 320 12.09 19.16 5.82
C TYR A 320 11.32 19.95 4.76
N ARG A 321 10.94 19.24 3.70
CA ARG A 321 9.97 19.71 2.73
C ARG A 321 8.89 18.65 2.49
N VAL A 322 7.73 19.10 2.03
CA VAL A 322 6.60 18.25 1.65
C VAL A 322 6.40 18.36 0.15
N LEU A 323 6.38 17.22 -0.52
CA LEU A 323 6.13 17.09 -1.95
C LEU A 323 4.74 16.52 -2.18
N ARG A 324 4.02 17.07 -3.15
CA ARG A 324 2.87 16.41 -3.76
C ARG A 324 3.34 15.68 -5.01
N LEU A 325 3.24 14.36 -5.01
CA LEU A 325 3.76 13.57 -6.11
C LEU A 325 2.96 13.75 -7.39
N CYS A 326 3.66 13.79 -8.52
CA CYS A 326 3.05 13.79 -9.84
C CYS A 326 2.55 12.40 -10.25
N GLY A 327 1.71 12.32 -11.28
CA GLY A 327 1.07 11.08 -11.70
C GLY A 327 2.04 9.95 -12.06
N GLY A 328 3.21 10.28 -12.60
CA GLY A 328 4.23 9.29 -13.01
C GLY A 328 5.10 8.75 -11.89
N ASP A 329 5.21 9.48 -10.76
CA ASP A 329 6.01 9.08 -9.59
C ASP A 329 5.18 8.41 -8.49
N MET A 330 3.86 8.58 -8.51
CA MET A 330 2.97 7.95 -7.54
C MET A 330 2.96 6.44 -7.63
N SER A 331 2.80 5.76 -6.49
CA SER A 331 2.63 4.31 -6.44
C SER A 331 1.43 3.82 -7.27
N PHE A 332 1.48 2.56 -7.69
CA PHE A 332 0.45 1.92 -8.49
C PHE A 332 -0.97 2.05 -7.87
N THR A 333 -1.06 1.97 -6.55
CA THR A 333 -2.33 1.91 -5.83
C THR A 333 -2.85 3.25 -5.32
N SER A 334 -2.00 4.29 -5.21
CA SER A 334 -2.38 5.57 -4.62
C SER A 334 -3.17 6.47 -5.58
N ALA A 335 -4.09 7.26 -5.02
CA ALA A 335 -4.82 8.32 -5.70
C ALA A 335 -4.19 9.70 -5.44
N LEU A 336 -3.63 9.92 -4.26
CA LEU A 336 -2.86 11.12 -3.89
C LEU A 336 -1.81 10.72 -2.87
N THR A 337 -0.58 11.24 -3.04
CA THR A 337 0.55 10.97 -2.15
C THR A 337 1.28 12.26 -1.83
N TYR A 338 1.60 12.43 -0.55
CA TYR A 338 2.56 13.41 -0.05
C TYR A 338 3.81 12.70 0.43
N ASP A 339 4.97 13.10 -0.09
CA ASP A 339 6.26 12.66 0.44
C ASP A 339 6.88 13.74 1.32
N MET A 340 7.47 13.34 2.42
CA MET A 340 8.28 14.21 3.27
C MET A 340 9.74 13.84 3.09
N GLU A 341 10.54 14.85 2.81
CA GLU A 341 11.98 14.72 2.69
C GLU A 341 12.67 15.58 3.74
N THR A 342 13.73 15.07 4.34
CA THR A 342 14.62 15.83 5.21
C THR A 342 15.95 16.11 4.53
N TYR A 343 16.56 17.27 4.81
CA TYR A 343 17.81 17.65 4.18
C TYR A 343 19.01 17.06 4.94
N SER A 344 19.80 16.25 4.26
CA SER A 344 21.11 15.78 4.75
C SER A 344 22.17 16.79 4.40
N ALA A 345 22.65 17.54 5.39
CA ALA A 345 23.63 18.62 5.17
C ALA A 345 25.00 18.09 4.75
N ALA A 346 25.41 16.91 5.21
CA ALA A 346 26.69 16.30 4.82
C ALA A 346 26.66 15.67 3.42
N GLN A 347 25.48 15.22 2.93
CA GLN A 347 25.34 14.72 1.57
C GLN A 347 24.92 15.84 0.59
N GLY A 348 24.48 17.00 1.09
CA GLY A 348 24.04 18.13 0.27
C GLY A 348 22.76 17.85 -0.52
N ARG A 349 21.83 17.02 0.02
CA ARG A 349 20.61 16.60 -0.67
C ARG A 349 19.42 16.29 0.25
N TRP A 350 18.24 16.31 -0.35
CA TRP A 350 17.02 15.83 0.29
C TRP A 350 16.94 14.31 0.30
N LEU A 351 16.43 13.75 1.39
CA LEU A 351 16.20 12.32 1.60
C LEU A 351 14.73 12.10 1.96
N GLU A 352 14.02 11.35 1.16
CA GLU A 352 12.65 10.91 1.46
C GLU A 352 12.63 10.07 2.74
N VAL A 353 11.84 10.46 3.71
CA VAL A 353 11.72 9.81 5.03
C VAL A 353 10.31 9.32 5.32
N SER A 354 9.33 9.78 4.57
CA SER A 354 7.93 9.36 4.69
C SER A 354 7.21 9.55 3.38
N SER A 355 6.24 8.67 3.13
CA SER A 355 5.23 8.80 2.10
C SER A 355 3.88 8.57 2.76
N VAL A 356 2.92 9.48 2.55
CA VAL A 356 1.56 9.42 3.10
C VAL A 356 0.57 9.43 1.96
N SER A 357 -0.26 8.38 1.85
CA SER A 357 -1.09 8.13 0.67
C SER A 357 -2.56 7.89 1.01
N ASN A 358 -3.44 8.37 0.13
CA ASN A 358 -4.85 7.98 0.06
C ASN A 358 -5.04 7.06 -1.16
N PHE A 359 -5.63 5.90 -0.93
CA PHE A 359 -5.91 4.90 -1.97
C PHE A 359 -7.36 4.93 -2.44
N GLU A 360 -8.18 5.80 -1.87
CA GLU A 360 -9.63 5.82 -2.08
C GLU A 360 -10.22 4.41 -1.91
N THR A 361 -11.10 3.98 -2.81
CA THR A 361 -11.73 2.66 -2.76
C THR A 361 -10.86 1.54 -3.33
N TYR A 362 -9.67 1.83 -3.86
CA TYR A 362 -8.89 0.87 -4.63
C TYR A 362 -8.49 -0.37 -3.84
N GLN A 363 -7.89 -0.17 -2.64
CA GLN A 363 -7.54 -1.28 -1.75
C GLN A 363 -8.78 -1.88 -1.10
N ALA A 364 -9.74 -1.06 -0.65
CA ALA A 364 -10.99 -1.54 -0.06
C ALA A 364 -11.76 -2.47 -1.01
N ASN A 365 -11.74 -2.21 -2.32
CA ASN A 365 -12.35 -3.10 -3.31
C ASN A 365 -11.63 -4.45 -3.42
N ARG A 366 -10.28 -4.48 -3.36
CA ARG A 366 -9.50 -5.73 -3.32
C ARG A 366 -9.71 -6.51 -2.02
N LEU A 367 -9.80 -5.80 -0.91
CA LEU A 367 -10.03 -6.33 0.44
C LEU A 367 -11.49 -6.71 0.70
N LYS A 368 -12.43 -6.30 -0.16
CA LYS A 368 -13.88 -6.36 0.06
C LYS A 368 -14.31 -5.67 1.36
N LEU A 369 -13.54 -4.63 1.75
CA LEU A 369 -13.78 -3.83 2.95
C LEU A 369 -14.91 -2.82 2.69
N ARG A 370 -15.96 -2.90 3.46
CA ARG A 370 -17.17 -2.10 3.27
C ARG A 370 -17.69 -1.55 4.58
N MET A 371 -18.52 -0.53 4.46
CA MET A 371 -19.35 -0.03 5.53
C MET A 371 -20.81 -0.30 5.21
N LYS A 372 -21.63 -0.55 6.22
CA LYS A 372 -23.08 -0.66 6.09
C LYS A 372 -23.72 0.56 6.75
N THR A 373 -24.50 1.33 5.97
CA THR A 373 -25.26 2.50 6.42
C THR A 373 -26.66 2.43 5.80
N ASP A 374 -27.69 2.51 6.60
CA ASP A 374 -29.12 2.50 6.15
C ASP A 374 -29.47 1.35 5.20
N GLY A 375 -28.92 0.16 5.48
CA GLY A 375 -29.16 -1.02 4.67
C GLY A 375 -28.34 -1.09 3.35
N LYS A 376 -27.59 -0.04 3.01
CA LYS A 376 -26.72 0.00 1.83
C LYS A 376 -25.29 -0.34 2.22
N SER A 377 -24.59 -1.01 1.31
CA SER A 377 -23.16 -1.34 1.46
C SER A 377 -22.33 -0.39 0.58
N GLN A 378 -21.31 0.25 1.19
CA GLN A 378 -20.40 1.18 0.54
C GLN A 378 -18.96 0.78 0.78
N LEU A 379 -18.08 0.89 -0.24
CA LEU A 379 -16.64 0.75 -0.06
C LEU A 379 -16.09 1.91 0.76
N LEU A 380 -15.14 1.59 1.62
CA LEU A 380 -14.40 2.58 2.42
C LEU A 380 -13.16 3.07 1.68
N HIS A 381 -12.55 4.14 2.17
CA HIS A 381 -11.23 4.59 1.75
C HIS A 381 -10.17 4.09 2.74
N THR A 382 -9.02 3.69 2.21
CA THR A 382 -7.85 3.32 3.01
C THR A 382 -6.74 4.34 2.80
N LEU A 383 -6.01 4.63 3.86
CA LEU A 383 -4.86 5.52 3.85
C LEU A 383 -3.71 4.87 4.63
N ASN A 384 -2.49 5.18 4.23
CA ASN A 384 -1.32 4.83 5.03
C ASN A 384 -0.30 5.97 5.05
N GLY A 385 0.66 5.86 5.96
CA GLY A 385 1.82 6.74 5.99
C GLY A 385 2.94 6.20 6.84
N SER A 386 4.17 6.44 6.41
CA SER A 386 5.34 6.15 7.24
C SER A 386 5.52 7.23 8.31
N ALA A 387 5.48 6.85 9.57
CA ALA A 387 5.62 7.76 10.70
C ALA A 387 6.76 7.37 11.68
N LEU A 388 8.00 7.15 11.24
CA LEU A 388 8.74 7.38 10.00
C LEU A 388 9.56 6.13 9.59
N ALA A 389 10.25 6.19 8.42
CA ALA A 389 11.27 5.20 8.06
C ALA A 389 12.58 5.54 8.73
N LEU A 390 13.03 4.68 9.67
CA LEU A 390 14.12 5.00 10.60
C LEU A 390 15.51 5.23 9.97
N PRO A 391 15.95 4.48 8.94
CA PRO A 391 17.33 4.58 8.47
C PRO A 391 17.72 5.98 7.99
N ARG A 392 16.88 6.61 7.18
CA ARG A 392 17.16 7.94 6.63
C ARG A 392 16.99 9.03 7.68
N ILE A 393 16.08 8.88 8.63
CA ILE A 393 15.95 9.75 9.79
C ILE A 393 17.22 9.67 10.64
N LEU A 394 17.69 8.45 10.95
CA LEU A 394 18.91 8.27 11.71
C LEU A 394 20.13 8.85 10.96
N ALA A 395 20.25 8.60 9.66
CA ALA A 395 21.30 9.19 8.82
C ALA A 395 21.31 10.73 8.94
N THR A 396 20.15 11.36 8.81
CA THR A 396 20.02 12.82 8.89
C THR A 396 20.32 13.35 10.28
N ILE A 397 19.87 12.68 11.35
CA ILE A 397 20.21 13.05 12.73
C ILE A 397 21.73 12.99 12.95
N LEU A 398 22.37 11.88 12.54
CA LEU A 398 23.81 11.72 12.69
C LEU A 398 24.60 12.81 11.95
N GLU A 399 24.17 13.13 10.71
CA GLU A 399 24.86 14.10 9.86
C GLU A 399 24.64 15.55 10.29
N ASN A 400 23.38 15.92 10.57
CA ASN A 400 23.04 17.31 10.85
C ASN A 400 23.44 17.77 12.26
N ASN A 401 23.62 16.83 13.19
CA ASN A 401 23.93 17.14 14.59
C ASN A 401 25.42 16.92 14.94
N GLN A 402 26.31 16.89 13.95
CA GLN A 402 27.74 16.80 14.16
C GLN A 402 28.26 18.05 14.86
N THR A 403 29.14 17.84 15.89
CA THR A 403 29.91 18.88 16.58
C THR A 403 31.39 18.49 16.65
N ALA A 404 32.24 19.37 17.18
CA ALA A 404 33.66 19.06 17.40
C ALA A 404 33.85 17.92 18.42
N GLU A 405 32.92 17.79 19.39
CA GLU A 405 33.01 16.78 20.48
C GLU A 405 32.34 15.46 20.10
N GLY A 406 31.45 15.44 19.11
CA GLY A 406 30.68 14.24 18.73
C GLY A 406 29.38 14.55 18.01
N ILE A 407 28.42 13.66 18.14
CA ILE A 407 27.09 13.83 17.56
C ILE A 407 26.09 14.09 18.67
N LYS A 408 25.48 15.28 18.68
CA LYS A 408 24.46 15.67 19.65
C LYS A 408 23.15 14.96 19.39
N ILE A 409 22.51 14.42 20.41
CA ILE A 409 21.20 13.80 20.29
C ILE A 409 20.10 14.87 20.37
N PRO A 410 19.09 14.85 19.49
CA PRO A 410 17.93 15.71 19.64
C PRO A 410 17.34 15.64 21.05
N GLN A 411 17.01 16.79 21.65
CA GLN A 411 16.61 16.88 23.05
C GLN A 411 15.42 15.97 23.37
N ILE A 412 14.48 15.85 22.44
CA ILE A 412 13.30 14.98 22.60
C ILE A 412 13.65 13.50 22.71
N LEU A 413 14.77 13.05 22.16
CA LEU A 413 15.23 11.65 22.20
C LEU A 413 16.10 11.33 23.40
N VAL A 414 16.63 12.32 24.12
CA VAL A 414 17.51 12.10 25.28
C VAL A 414 16.89 11.19 26.34
N PRO A 415 15.60 11.37 26.74
CA PRO A 415 14.96 10.47 27.71
C PRO A 415 14.90 9.01 27.23
N TYR A 416 14.72 8.78 25.93
CA TYR A 416 14.65 7.44 25.33
C TYR A 416 16.06 6.83 25.16
N CYS A 417 17.04 7.63 24.78
CA CYS A 417 18.42 7.19 24.59
C CYS A 417 19.15 6.93 25.91
N GLY A 418 18.95 7.80 26.91
CA GLY A 418 19.70 7.81 28.15
C GLY A 418 21.11 8.39 28.02
N PHE A 419 21.39 9.15 26.96
CA PHE A 419 22.63 9.91 26.73
C PHE A 419 22.34 11.10 25.80
N GLU A 420 23.16 12.12 25.89
CA GLU A 420 23.02 13.37 25.13
C GLU A 420 23.90 13.44 23.87
N MET A 421 24.94 12.58 23.80
CA MET A 421 25.95 12.62 22.75
C MET A 421 26.51 11.23 22.40
N ILE A 422 26.84 11.07 21.13
CA ILE A 422 27.66 9.98 20.61
C ILE A 422 29.06 10.58 20.37
N GLY A 423 30.00 10.19 21.18
CA GLY A 423 31.40 10.62 21.12
C GLY A 423 32.33 9.51 21.61
#